data_8444d43732287ac3035ed47d4828e2d6
#
_entry.id   8444d43732287ac3035ed47d4828e2d6
#
_cell.length_a   1.000
_cell.length_b   1.000
_cell.length_c   1.000
_cell.angle_alpha   90.00
_cell.angle_beta   90.00
_cell.angle_gamma   90.00
#
_symmetry.space_group_name_H-M   'P 1'
#
loop_
_entity.id
_entity.type
_entity.pdbx_description
1 polymer ?
#
loop_
_entity_poly.entity_id
_entity_poly.type
_entity_poly.pdbx_seq_one_letter_code
_entity_poly.pdbx_strand_id
1 'polypeptide(L)'
;MKFSFKIQQYQTDAVNAVVDVFKGQVRPAQDTSYFFDPGRLVPVKTKNAKNSNGYNLFQQELDEQEAKQDIILGYANAPIKLDKVQLLENIKLIQGNNNITPSKELIDGQGKCSLDIEMETGTGKTYVYIKTMFELKKQYGWNKFIIIVPSVAIREGVKKSLETMEEHFMSQYGKKARYFIYDSKNLTKIDDFAKSNEINVMIINNQAFAKSLNEEKNKEGRGGDKGALIIYSERDEFGSRKPIDVIAKTNPILILDEPQKLNGPATQKAMKRFNPLFSVNYSATHKQEHNEVYRLDAIDAYNHKLVKKIEVKGIEVVNLKGIDGYLY
;
A
#
# COMPACT_ATOMS: atom_id res chain seq x y z
N MET A 1 -13.33 21.22 -15.14
CA MET A 1 -13.44 21.99 -13.90
C MET A 1 -12.13 21.76 -13.12
N LYS A 2 -11.30 22.80 -12.92
CA LYS A 2 -10.08 22.68 -12.14
C LYS A 2 -10.41 22.79 -10.65
N PHE A 3 -10.12 21.76 -9.88
CA PHE A 3 -10.21 21.81 -8.43
C PHE A 3 -8.97 22.51 -7.87
N SER A 4 -9.18 23.54 -7.06
CA SER A 4 -8.11 24.17 -6.29
C SER A 4 -8.13 23.57 -4.88
N PHE A 5 -7.08 22.85 -4.50
CA PHE A 5 -6.91 22.30 -3.18
C PHE A 5 -6.14 23.28 -2.30
N LYS A 6 -6.75 23.71 -1.20
CA LYS A 6 -6.06 24.52 -0.21
C LYS A 6 -5.22 23.60 0.68
N ILE A 7 -3.95 23.91 0.83
CA ILE A 7 -3.07 23.21 1.76
C ILE A 7 -3.52 23.51 3.19
N GLN A 8 -3.84 22.47 3.95
CA GLN A 8 -4.22 22.58 5.35
C GLN A 8 -3.03 22.15 6.22
N GLN A 9 -2.79 22.90 7.31
CA GLN A 9 -1.65 22.65 8.19
C GLN A 9 -1.75 21.28 8.85
N TYR A 10 -2.91 20.92 9.42
CA TYR A 10 -3.11 19.62 10.06
C TYR A 10 -2.87 18.42 9.13
N GLN A 11 -3.17 18.56 7.83
CA GLN A 11 -2.85 17.52 6.84
C GLN A 11 -1.34 17.43 6.58
N THR A 12 -0.67 18.58 6.59
CA THR A 12 0.79 18.62 6.45
C THR A 12 1.47 18.02 7.67
N ASP A 13 0.96 18.29 8.87
CA ASP A 13 1.46 17.74 10.12
C ASP A 13 1.29 16.21 10.16
N ALA A 14 0.14 15.70 9.73
CA ALA A 14 -0.10 14.26 9.59
C ALA A 14 0.88 13.58 8.62
N VAL A 15 1.17 14.23 7.48
CA VAL A 15 2.16 13.73 6.51
C VAL A 15 3.55 13.73 7.12
N ASN A 16 3.95 14.83 7.76
CA ASN A 16 5.28 14.96 8.38
C ASN A 16 5.45 13.94 9.50
N ALA A 17 4.42 13.66 10.28
CA ALA A 17 4.46 12.64 11.33
C ALA A 17 4.87 11.25 10.79
N VAL A 18 4.39 10.86 9.60
CA VAL A 18 4.82 9.59 8.97
C VAL A 18 6.23 9.69 8.42
N VAL A 19 6.55 10.79 7.74
CA VAL A 19 7.84 10.96 7.06
C VAL A 19 8.98 11.02 8.07
N ASP A 20 8.80 11.75 9.17
CA ASP A 20 9.83 11.98 10.18
C ASP A 20 10.16 10.72 11.00
N VAL A 21 9.31 9.68 10.99
CA VAL A 21 9.67 8.36 11.58
C VAL A 21 10.96 7.83 10.97
N PHE A 22 11.20 8.12 9.71
CA PHE A 22 12.38 7.63 8.98
C PHE A 22 13.51 8.66 8.91
N LYS A 23 13.51 9.68 9.76
CA LYS A 23 14.59 10.66 9.84
C LYS A 23 15.92 9.97 10.14
N GLY A 24 16.94 10.24 9.34
CA GLY A 24 18.22 9.52 9.36
C GLY A 24 18.31 8.38 8.33
N GLN A 25 17.23 8.00 7.67
CA GLN A 25 17.29 7.08 6.54
C GLN A 25 18.03 7.74 5.36
N VAL A 26 19.05 7.05 4.89
CA VAL A 26 19.83 7.52 3.74
C VAL A 26 19.02 7.32 2.48
N ARG A 27 18.79 8.41 1.72
CA ARG A 27 18.24 8.33 0.38
C ARG A 27 19.30 7.70 -0.55
N PRO A 28 18.96 6.68 -1.33
CA PRO A 28 19.83 6.19 -2.39
C PRO A 28 20.21 7.34 -3.34
N ALA A 29 21.45 7.33 -3.86
CA ALA A 29 21.84 8.28 -4.91
C ALA A 29 20.82 8.28 -6.05
N GLN A 30 20.61 9.42 -6.69
CA GLN A 30 19.45 9.64 -7.58
C GLN A 30 19.26 8.59 -8.68
N ASP A 31 20.33 7.89 -9.08
CA ASP A 31 20.32 6.88 -10.14
C ASP A 31 20.39 5.43 -9.64
N THR A 32 20.53 5.21 -8.34
CA THR A 32 20.54 3.86 -7.74
C THR A 32 19.16 3.49 -7.20
N SER A 33 18.24 3.20 -8.11
CA SER A 33 17.08 2.41 -7.75
C SER A 33 17.53 0.99 -7.43
N TYR A 34 16.94 0.38 -6.40
CA TYR A 34 17.20 -1.03 -6.12
C TYR A 34 16.61 -1.85 -7.27
N PHE A 35 17.48 -2.53 -7.99
CA PHE A 35 17.11 -3.41 -9.08
C PHE A 35 16.86 -4.81 -8.55
N PHE A 36 15.87 -5.46 -9.11
CA PHE A 36 15.65 -6.88 -8.91
C PHE A 36 15.26 -7.54 -10.23
N ASP A 37 15.61 -8.81 -10.37
CA ASP A 37 15.12 -9.61 -11.48
C ASP A 37 13.66 -10.03 -11.19
N PRO A 38 12.67 -9.62 -12.00
CA PRO A 38 11.29 -10.02 -11.83
C PRO A 38 11.05 -11.51 -12.11
N GLY A 39 12.12 -12.31 -12.33
CA GLY A 39 12.04 -13.76 -12.45
C GLY A 39 11.55 -14.23 -13.81
N ARG A 40 11.97 -13.59 -14.89
CA ARG A 40 11.82 -14.18 -16.22
C ARG A 40 12.64 -15.47 -16.26
N LEU A 41 11.98 -16.61 -16.40
CA LEU A 41 12.68 -17.85 -16.70
C LEU A 41 13.24 -17.69 -18.10
N VAL A 42 14.53 -17.39 -18.18
CA VAL A 42 15.27 -17.66 -19.41
C VAL A 42 15.13 -19.17 -19.64
N PRO A 43 14.60 -19.64 -20.77
CA PRO A 43 14.54 -21.06 -21.02
C PRO A 43 15.96 -21.59 -20.94
N VAL A 44 16.25 -22.35 -19.89
CA VAL A 44 17.51 -23.10 -19.79
C VAL A 44 17.46 -24.07 -20.93
N LYS A 45 18.18 -23.78 -22.02
CA LYS A 45 18.43 -24.75 -23.09
C LYS A 45 19.11 -25.91 -22.40
N THR A 46 18.36 -26.97 -22.09
CA THR A 46 18.89 -28.24 -21.64
C THR A 46 19.90 -28.71 -22.64
N LYS A 47 21.16 -28.77 -22.23
CA LYS A 47 22.26 -29.38 -22.99
C LYS A 47 22.04 -30.88 -23.10
N ASN A 48 21.01 -31.32 -23.79
CA ASN A 48 20.81 -32.71 -24.17
C ASN A 48 20.18 -32.79 -25.56
N ALA A 49 20.93 -32.30 -26.54
CA ALA A 49 20.79 -32.77 -27.92
C ALA A 49 22.19 -33.02 -28.46
N LYS A 50 22.69 -34.23 -28.22
CA LYS A 50 23.65 -34.81 -29.12
C LYS A 50 22.92 -34.96 -30.44
N ASN A 51 23.25 -34.10 -31.43
CA ASN A 51 23.56 -34.51 -32.82
C ASN A 51 23.59 -33.30 -33.74
N SER A 52 24.74 -33.20 -34.39
CA SER A 52 25.01 -32.85 -35.79
C SER A 52 24.79 -31.41 -36.25
N ASN A 53 25.91 -30.88 -36.69
CA ASN A 53 26.11 -29.93 -37.76
C ASN A 53 25.82 -28.44 -37.54
N GLY A 54 26.91 -27.74 -37.35
CA GLY A 54 27.09 -26.45 -38.03
C GLY A 54 26.23 -25.27 -37.60
N TYR A 55 26.02 -25.07 -36.31
CA TYR A 55 25.53 -23.78 -35.86
C TYR A 55 26.70 -22.82 -35.64
N ASN A 56 26.72 -21.75 -36.45
CA ASN A 56 27.70 -20.67 -36.40
C ASN A 56 27.84 -20.10 -34.99
N LEU A 57 29.08 -19.93 -34.53
CA LEU A 57 29.41 -19.14 -33.33
C LEU A 57 28.73 -17.76 -33.32
N PHE A 58 28.52 -17.18 -34.49
CA PHE A 58 27.82 -15.91 -34.68
C PHE A 58 26.34 -15.93 -34.21
N GLN A 59 25.66 -17.07 -34.33
CA GLN A 59 24.27 -17.20 -33.88
C GLN A 59 24.19 -17.35 -32.37
N GLN A 60 25.20 -17.97 -31.75
CA GLN A 60 25.31 -18.01 -30.28
C GLN A 60 25.60 -16.65 -29.68
N GLU A 61 26.44 -15.82 -30.30
CA GLU A 61 26.73 -14.46 -29.85
C GLU A 61 25.52 -13.52 -30.04
N LEU A 62 24.74 -13.70 -31.12
CA LEU A 62 23.50 -12.96 -31.35
C LEU A 62 22.40 -13.36 -30.36
N ASP A 63 22.23 -14.67 -30.13
CA ASP A 63 21.28 -15.18 -29.11
C ASP A 63 21.67 -14.76 -27.68
N GLU A 64 22.97 -14.63 -27.36
CA GLU A 64 23.47 -14.12 -26.09
C GLU A 64 23.37 -12.59 -25.98
N GLN A 65 23.49 -11.85 -27.09
CA GLN A 65 23.27 -10.40 -27.11
C GLN A 65 21.77 -10.06 -27.04
N GLU A 66 20.91 -10.80 -27.72
CA GLU A 66 19.45 -10.66 -27.60
C GLU A 66 18.96 -11.07 -26.20
N ALA A 67 19.53 -12.13 -25.60
CA ALA A 67 19.25 -12.53 -24.22
C ALA A 67 19.74 -11.49 -23.20
N LYS A 68 20.81 -10.73 -23.50
CA LYS A 68 21.29 -9.63 -22.66
C LYS A 68 20.46 -8.36 -22.82
N GLN A 69 19.81 -8.13 -23.97
CA GLN A 69 18.95 -6.95 -24.19
C GLN A 69 17.59 -7.06 -23.49
N ASP A 70 17.18 -8.23 -23.08
CA ASP A 70 15.86 -8.47 -22.45
C ASP A 70 15.91 -8.71 -20.94
N ILE A 71 16.98 -8.31 -20.24
CA ILE A 71 16.98 -8.29 -18.77
C ILE A 71 16.06 -7.14 -18.36
N ILE A 72 14.79 -7.47 -18.17
CA ILE A 72 13.80 -6.56 -17.65
C ILE A 72 14.10 -6.34 -16.17
N LEU A 73 14.80 -5.24 -15.89
CA LEU A 73 15.10 -4.84 -14.53
C LEU A 73 13.82 -4.31 -13.85
N GLY A 74 13.49 -4.84 -12.68
CA GLY A 74 12.48 -4.31 -11.80
C GLY A 74 13.09 -3.32 -10.81
N TYR A 75 12.26 -2.42 -10.27
CA TYR A 75 12.65 -1.45 -9.27
C TYR A 75 11.94 -1.76 -7.94
N ALA A 76 12.68 -1.74 -6.85
CA ALA A 76 12.17 -1.97 -5.52
C ALA A 76 12.42 -0.76 -4.60
N ASN A 77 11.61 -0.62 -3.57
CA ASN A 77 11.93 0.30 -2.48
C ASN A 77 13.20 -0.13 -1.76
N ALA A 78 14.07 0.83 -1.49
CA ALA A 78 15.26 0.61 -0.70
C ALA A 78 14.89 0.13 0.73
N PRO A 79 15.60 -0.84 1.29
CA PRO A 79 15.35 -1.29 2.66
C PRO A 79 15.59 -0.17 3.67
N ILE A 80 14.85 -0.20 4.78
CA ILE A 80 15.06 0.69 5.92
C ILE A 80 16.37 0.30 6.60
N LYS A 81 17.34 1.20 6.61
CA LYS A 81 18.65 1.01 7.24
C LYS A 81 18.65 1.34 8.73
N LEU A 82 17.73 2.17 9.19
CA LEU A 82 17.54 2.48 10.60
C LEU A 82 17.28 1.19 11.38
N ASP A 83 17.91 1.05 12.54
CA ASP A 83 17.62 -0.06 13.45
C ASP A 83 16.29 0.16 14.22
N LYS A 84 15.89 -0.84 15.01
CA LYS A 84 14.63 -0.77 15.77
C LYS A 84 14.67 0.31 16.87
N VAL A 85 15.82 0.59 17.43
CA VAL A 85 16.00 1.59 18.49
C VAL A 85 15.82 2.98 17.91
N GLN A 86 16.52 3.28 16.82
CA GLN A 86 16.43 4.55 16.11
C GLN A 86 15.00 4.86 15.63
N LEU A 87 14.32 3.85 15.08
CA LEU A 87 12.90 4.01 14.66
C LEU A 87 12.00 4.33 15.84
N LEU A 88 12.17 3.61 16.96
CA LEU A 88 11.37 3.84 18.17
C LEU A 88 11.65 5.21 18.80
N GLU A 89 12.89 5.67 18.80
CA GLU A 89 13.25 7.00 19.26
C GLU A 89 12.60 8.10 18.41
N ASN A 90 12.67 7.97 17.10
CA ASN A 90 11.97 8.90 16.20
C ASN A 90 10.46 8.92 16.46
N ILE A 91 9.84 7.74 16.60
CA ILE A 91 8.40 7.64 16.92
C ILE A 91 8.08 8.34 18.23
N LYS A 92 8.85 8.09 19.31
CA LYS A 92 8.63 8.73 20.62
C LYS A 92 8.75 10.25 20.55
N LEU A 93 9.73 10.75 19.77
CA LEU A 93 9.88 12.19 19.57
C LEU A 93 8.65 12.80 18.89
N ILE A 94 8.14 12.14 17.85
CA ILE A 94 6.94 12.57 17.12
C ILE A 94 5.72 12.52 18.03
N GLN A 95 5.56 11.44 18.80
CA GLN A 95 4.48 11.28 19.77
C GLN A 95 4.50 12.39 20.82
N GLY A 96 5.69 12.72 21.36
CA GLY A 96 5.83 13.84 22.29
C GLY A 96 5.43 15.18 21.70
N ASN A 97 5.76 15.46 20.45
CA ASN A 97 5.38 16.68 19.74
C ASN A 97 3.87 16.77 19.47
N ASN A 98 3.22 15.62 19.30
CA ASN A 98 1.78 15.53 19.00
C ASN A 98 0.92 15.23 20.24
N ASN A 99 1.47 15.33 21.46
CA ASN A 99 0.79 15.02 22.72
C ASN A 99 0.19 13.60 22.79
N ILE A 100 0.85 12.64 22.13
CA ILE A 100 0.49 11.23 22.14
C ILE A 100 1.37 10.51 23.17
N THR A 101 0.79 9.57 23.91
CA THR A 101 1.55 8.75 24.86
C THR A 101 2.66 7.98 24.17
N PRO A 102 3.93 8.10 24.62
CA PRO A 102 5.04 7.42 23.97
C PRO A 102 4.91 5.90 23.98
N SER A 103 5.12 5.29 22.82
CA SER A 103 5.13 3.83 22.65
C SER A 103 6.25 3.18 23.47
N LYS A 104 5.96 2.04 24.08
CA LYS A 104 6.96 1.26 24.84
C LYS A 104 7.91 0.50 23.91
N GLU A 105 7.39 -0.01 22.81
CA GLU A 105 8.09 -0.83 21.85
C GLU A 105 7.68 -0.53 20.42
N LEU A 106 8.51 -0.95 19.47
CA LEU A 106 8.21 -0.87 18.04
C LEU A 106 7.31 -2.05 17.65
N ILE A 107 6.15 -1.74 17.09
CA ILE A 107 5.19 -2.74 16.63
C ILE A 107 5.45 -3.04 15.16
N ASP A 108 5.92 -4.25 14.87
CA ASP A 108 6.28 -4.73 13.53
C ASP A 108 5.16 -5.55 12.86
N GLY A 109 3.90 -5.13 12.97
CA GLY A 109 2.74 -5.87 12.47
C GLY A 109 2.83 -6.24 10.99
N GLN A 110 3.05 -5.25 10.12
CA GLN A 110 3.24 -5.41 8.67
C GLN A 110 4.52 -4.71 8.23
N GLY A 111 5.60 -5.47 7.98
CA GLY A 111 6.92 -4.94 7.67
C GLY A 111 7.72 -4.56 8.91
N LYS A 112 8.65 -3.61 8.77
CA LYS A 112 9.59 -3.23 9.85
C LYS A 112 8.93 -2.44 10.98
N CYS A 113 7.85 -1.72 10.68
CA CYS A 113 6.98 -1.04 11.64
C CYS A 113 5.57 -0.88 11.09
N SER A 114 4.62 -0.65 11.98
CA SER A 114 3.23 -0.35 11.65
C SER A 114 2.82 0.95 12.36
N LEU A 115 2.45 1.95 11.59
CA LEU A 115 2.14 3.29 12.06
C LEU A 115 0.65 3.57 11.98
N ASP A 116 0.10 4.22 13.01
CA ASP A 116 -1.30 4.65 13.03
C ASP A 116 -1.41 6.17 12.87
N ILE A 117 -2.30 6.58 11.98
CA ILE A 117 -2.76 7.95 11.76
C ILE A 117 -4.25 7.99 12.06
N GLU A 118 -4.61 8.60 13.16
CA GLU A 118 -6.00 8.84 13.51
C GLU A 118 -6.45 10.19 12.95
N MET A 119 -7.47 10.15 12.10
CA MET A 119 -8.08 11.36 11.54
C MET A 119 -9.59 11.15 11.40
N GLU A 120 -10.36 12.10 11.85
CA GLU A 120 -11.82 12.06 11.76
C GLU A 120 -12.31 11.96 10.31
N THR A 121 -13.47 11.35 10.14
CA THR A 121 -14.11 11.20 8.83
C THR A 121 -14.39 12.57 8.20
N GLY A 122 -14.06 12.73 6.92
CA GLY A 122 -14.25 14.00 6.19
C GLY A 122 -13.11 15.00 6.33
N THR A 123 -12.05 14.73 7.12
CA THR A 123 -10.88 15.62 7.25
C THR A 123 -9.84 15.46 6.15
N GLY A 124 -10.08 14.53 5.22
CA GLY A 124 -9.21 14.35 4.04
C GLY A 124 -8.11 13.30 4.18
N LYS A 125 -8.36 12.19 4.90
CA LYS A 125 -7.45 11.03 4.99
C LYS A 125 -6.82 10.65 3.65
N THR A 126 -7.66 10.56 2.59
CA THR A 126 -7.20 10.21 1.24
C THR A 126 -6.16 11.20 0.69
N TYR A 127 -6.36 12.49 0.89
CA TYR A 127 -5.38 13.51 0.52
C TYR A 127 -4.06 13.32 1.29
N VAL A 128 -4.15 13.06 2.59
CA VAL A 128 -2.98 12.89 3.46
C VAL A 128 -2.14 11.69 3.01
N TYR A 129 -2.73 10.51 2.81
CA TYR A 129 -1.92 9.37 2.40
C TYR A 129 -1.38 9.49 0.96
N ILE A 130 -2.09 10.16 0.04
CA ILE A 130 -1.54 10.44 -1.29
C ILE A 130 -0.34 11.38 -1.16
N LYS A 131 -0.45 12.48 -0.40
CA LYS A 131 0.66 13.41 -0.16
C LYS A 131 1.83 12.73 0.52
N THR A 132 1.58 11.81 1.47
CA THR A 132 2.61 11.01 2.14
C THR A 132 3.43 10.19 1.12
N MET A 133 2.80 9.59 0.11
CA MET A 133 3.52 8.86 -0.94
C MET A 133 4.49 9.75 -1.71
N PHE A 134 4.08 10.98 -2.03
CA PHE A 134 4.94 11.95 -2.72
C PHE A 134 6.11 12.42 -1.84
N GLU A 135 5.85 12.69 -0.55
CA GLU A 135 6.93 13.10 0.37
C GLU A 135 7.90 11.95 0.65
N LEU A 136 7.43 10.71 0.82
CA LEU A 136 8.30 9.53 0.96
C LEU A 136 9.18 9.30 -0.28
N LYS A 137 8.64 9.51 -1.48
CA LYS A 137 9.44 9.48 -2.72
C LYS A 137 10.46 10.59 -2.76
N LYS A 138 10.09 11.80 -2.39
CA LYS A 138 10.95 12.98 -2.38
C LYS A 138 12.09 12.83 -1.37
N GLN A 139 11.81 12.34 -0.15
CA GLN A 139 12.77 12.26 0.94
C GLN A 139 13.65 11.02 0.86
N TYR A 140 13.05 9.85 0.62
CA TYR A 140 13.71 8.54 0.75
C TYR A 140 13.82 7.77 -0.57
N GLY A 141 13.23 8.28 -1.64
CA GLY A 141 13.26 7.60 -2.94
C GLY A 141 12.24 6.46 -3.09
N TRP A 142 11.45 6.15 -2.06
CA TRP A 142 10.46 5.08 -2.10
C TRP A 142 9.31 5.40 -3.06
N ASN A 143 8.96 4.44 -3.91
CA ASN A 143 8.05 4.68 -5.03
C ASN A 143 7.04 3.56 -5.30
N LYS A 144 7.07 2.47 -4.51
CA LYS A 144 6.14 1.34 -4.63
C LYS A 144 5.18 1.34 -3.46
N PHE A 145 3.88 1.52 -3.74
CA PHE A 145 2.83 1.62 -2.75
C PHE A 145 1.67 0.69 -3.07
N ILE A 146 1.06 0.10 -2.06
CA ILE A 146 -0.17 -0.68 -2.18
C ILE A 146 -1.20 -0.08 -1.23
N ILE A 147 -2.31 0.40 -1.78
CA ILE A 147 -3.45 0.85 -0.98
C ILE A 147 -4.42 -0.31 -0.83
N ILE A 148 -4.62 -0.74 0.40
CA ILE A 148 -5.55 -1.83 0.75
C ILE A 148 -6.81 -1.22 1.33
N VAL A 149 -7.94 -1.55 0.70
CA VAL A 149 -9.26 -1.03 1.07
C VAL A 149 -10.23 -2.17 1.41
N PRO A 150 -11.20 -1.93 2.30
CA PRO A 150 -12.13 -2.99 2.72
C PRO A 150 -13.21 -3.32 1.69
N SER A 151 -13.53 -2.41 0.77
CA SER A 151 -14.63 -2.59 -0.18
C SER A 151 -14.36 -2.05 -1.58
N VAL A 152 -15.13 -2.52 -2.55
CA VAL A 152 -15.06 -2.06 -3.94
C VAL A 152 -15.45 -0.57 -4.05
N ALA A 153 -16.43 -0.13 -3.28
CA ALA A 153 -16.87 1.28 -3.30
C ALA A 153 -15.75 2.23 -2.86
N ILE A 154 -15.04 1.88 -1.77
CA ILE A 154 -13.89 2.67 -1.29
C ILE A 154 -12.75 2.63 -2.32
N ARG A 155 -12.52 1.49 -2.96
CA ARG A 155 -11.52 1.32 -4.03
C ARG A 155 -11.74 2.30 -5.19
N GLU A 156 -12.99 2.39 -5.69
CA GLU A 156 -13.33 3.33 -6.75
C GLU A 156 -13.22 4.79 -6.27
N GLY A 157 -13.58 5.07 -5.02
CA GLY A 157 -13.40 6.39 -4.40
C GLY A 157 -11.93 6.81 -4.33
N VAL A 158 -11.03 5.91 -3.95
CA VAL A 158 -9.57 6.16 -3.93
C VAL A 158 -9.05 6.44 -5.34
N LYS A 159 -9.46 5.62 -6.32
CA LYS A 159 -9.09 5.85 -7.73
C LYS A 159 -9.54 7.23 -8.18
N LYS A 160 -10.79 7.60 -7.92
CA LYS A 160 -11.34 8.92 -8.28
C LYS A 160 -10.59 10.07 -7.60
N SER A 161 -10.16 9.87 -6.37
CA SER A 161 -9.35 10.85 -5.64
C SER A 161 -7.98 11.06 -6.28
N LEU A 162 -7.29 9.97 -6.67
CA LEU A 162 -6.02 10.05 -7.39
C LEU A 162 -6.16 10.81 -8.72
N GLU A 163 -7.24 10.53 -9.49
CA GLU A 163 -7.55 11.24 -10.72
C GLU A 163 -7.78 12.74 -10.48
N THR A 164 -8.60 13.07 -9.49
CA THR A 164 -8.99 14.44 -9.19
C THR A 164 -7.82 15.30 -8.69
N MET A 165 -6.90 14.69 -7.95
CA MET A 165 -5.76 15.38 -7.34
C MET A 165 -4.50 15.34 -8.23
N GLU A 166 -4.52 14.70 -9.39
CA GLU A 166 -3.34 14.52 -10.24
C GLU A 166 -2.69 15.85 -10.62
N GLU A 167 -3.48 16.83 -11.09
CA GLU A 167 -2.95 18.15 -11.47
C GLU A 167 -2.38 18.91 -10.26
N HIS A 168 -3.03 18.78 -9.09
CA HIS A 168 -2.58 19.42 -7.87
C HIS A 168 -1.19 18.90 -7.45
N PHE A 169 -1.00 17.58 -7.38
CA PHE A 169 0.29 16.99 -7.02
C PHE A 169 1.35 17.20 -8.12
N MET A 170 0.95 17.19 -9.39
CA MET A 170 1.85 17.55 -10.48
C MET A 170 2.38 18.98 -10.33
N SER A 171 1.55 19.95 -9.92
CA SER A 171 1.98 21.33 -9.69
C SER A 171 2.92 21.47 -8.48
N GLN A 172 2.74 20.62 -7.44
CA GLN A 172 3.56 20.70 -6.22
C GLN A 172 4.89 19.95 -6.33
N TYR A 173 4.90 18.79 -6.99
CA TYR A 173 6.03 17.87 -7.00
C TYR A 173 6.71 17.71 -8.37
N GLY A 174 6.11 18.27 -9.44
CA GLY A 174 6.58 18.09 -10.80
C GLY A 174 6.48 16.65 -11.32
N LYS A 175 5.72 15.79 -10.64
CA LYS A 175 5.60 14.37 -10.92
C LYS A 175 4.16 13.90 -10.77
N LYS A 176 3.81 12.87 -11.55
CA LYS A 176 2.52 12.16 -11.44
C LYS A 176 2.72 10.81 -10.78
N ALA A 177 1.71 10.36 -10.05
CA ALA A 177 1.63 9.00 -9.60
C ALA A 177 0.94 8.14 -10.67
N ARG A 178 1.54 7.01 -11.02
CA ARG A 178 0.88 5.98 -11.81
C ARG A 178 0.10 5.08 -10.87
N TYR A 179 -1.14 4.78 -11.19
CA TYR A 179 -1.98 3.95 -10.35
C TYR A 179 -2.84 3.01 -11.18
N PHE A 180 -3.16 1.89 -10.58
CA PHE A 180 -4.09 0.93 -11.19
C PHE A 180 -4.83 0.16 -10.08
N ILE A 181 -6.00 -0.32 -10.44
CA ILE A 181 -6.74 -1.28 -9.63
C ILE A 181 -6.24 -2.68 -10.00
N TYR A 182 -5.90 -3.48 -8.97
CA TYR A 182 -5.57 -4.87 -9.18
C TYR A 182 -6.74 -5.60 -9.86
N ASP A 183 -6.45 -6.26 -10.96
CA ASP A 183 -7.37 -7.09 -11.71
C ASP A 183 -6.68 -8.41 -12.08
N SER A 184 -7.24 -9.52 -11.60
CA SER A 184 -6.74 -10.86 -11.88
C SER A 184 -6.75 -11.23 -13.37
N LYS A 185 -7.52 -10.50 -14.20
CA LYS A 185 -7.59 -10.69 -15.66
C LYS A 185 -6.51 -9.92 -16.42
N ASN A 186 -5.82 -8.97 -15.76
CA ASN A 186 -4.82 -8.12 -16.39
C ASN A 186 -3.56 -8.01 -15.53
N LEU A 187 -2.72 -9.04 -15.62
CA LEU A 187 -1.49 -9.13 -14.83
C LEU A 187 -0.35 -8.28 -15.38
N THR A 188 -0.44 -7.79 -16.63
CA THR A 188 0.60 -6.93 -17.25
C THR A 188 0.82 -5.65 -16.44
N LYS A 189 -0.22 -5.12 -15.79
CA LYS A 189 -0.11 -3.95 -14.90
C LYS A 189 0.80 -4.18 -13.70
N ILE A 190 0.97 -5.43 -13.25
CA ILE A 190 1.91 -5.78 -12.18
C ILE A 190 3.34 -5.71 -12.70
N ASP A 191 3.58 -6.13 -13.95
CA ASP A 191 4.88 -5.96 -14.60
C ASP A 191 5.23 -4.48 -14.76
N ASP A 192 4.28 -3.65 -15.23
CA ASP A 192 4.45 -2.21 -15.34
C ASP A 192 4.76 -1.57 -13.98
N PHE A 193 4.04 -2.01 -12.93
CA PHE A 193 4.29 -1.59 -11.55
C PHE A 193 5.72 -1.96 -11.11
N ALA A 194 6.19 -3.14 -11.42
CA ALA A 194 7.52 -3.59 -11.05
C ALA A 194 8.63 -2.87 -11.83
N LYS A 195 8.42 -2.64 -13.13
CA LYS A 195 9.42 -2.08 -14.05
C LYS A 195 9.58 -0.56 -14.02
N SER A 196 8.63 0.15 -13.47
CA SER A 196 8.65 1.62 -13.45
C SER A 196 9.37 2.18 -12.23
N ASN A 197 10.22 3.20 -12.42
CA ASN A 197 10.87 3.96 -11.33
C ASN A 197 10.06 5.19 -10.88
N GLU A 198 8.89 5.42 -11.44
CA GLU A 198 7.98 6.49 -11.01
C GLU A 198 7.23 6.09 -9.74
N ILE A 199 6.45 7.01 -9.17
CA ILE A 199 5.53 6.67 -8.09
C ILE A 199 4.46 5.73 -8.66
N ASN A 200 4.41 4.51 -8.15
CA ASN A 200 3.45 3.49 -8.58
C ASN A 200 2.59 3.04 -7.43
N VAL A 201 1.29 3.02 -7.65
CA VAL A 201 0.27 2.72 -6.66
C VAL A 201 -0.63 1.60 -7.16
N MET A 202 -0.63 0.48 -6.49
CA MET A 202 -1.60 -0.59 -6.69
C MET A 202 -2.74 -0.43 -5.68
N ILE A 203 -3.97 -0.38 -6.15
CA ILE A 203 -5.16 -0.32 -5.29
C ILE A 203 -5.80 -1.70 -5.30
N ILE A 204 -5.94 -2.31 -4.14
CA ILE A 204 -6.47 -3.66 -4.00
C ILE A 204 -7.48 -3.75 -2.85
N ASN A 205 -8.57 -4.45 -3.07
CA ASN A 205 -9.52 -4.74 -2.00
C ASN A 205 -9.20 -6.07 -1.32
N ASN A 206 -9.56 -6.17 -0.04
CA ASN A 206 -9.27 -7.34 0.80
C ASN A 206 -9.71 -8.68 0.15
N GLN A 207 -10.87 -8.70 -0.50
CA GLN A 207 -11.43 -9.92 -1.08
C GLN A 207 -10.55 -10.49 -2.20
N ALA A 208 -9.76 -9.65 -2.89
CA ALA A 208 -8.95 -10.08 -4.03
C ALA A 208 -7.74 -10.93 -3.63
N PHE A 209 -7.29 -10.90 -2.38
CA PHE A 209 -6.10 -11.61 -1.93
C PHE A 209 -6.28 -12.42 -0.64
N ALA A 210 -7.25 -12.08 0.23
CA ALA A 210 -7.36 -12.70 1.55
C ALA A 210 -8.15 -14.02 1.56
N LYS A 211 -9.09 -14.20 0.63
CA LYS A 211 -9.95 -15.41 0.59
C LYS A 211 -9.20 -16.68 0.19
N SER A 212 -8.08 -16.56 -0.51
CA SER A 212 -7.34 -17.70 -1.06
C SER A 212 -6.48 -18.47 -0.07
N LEU A 213 -6.27 -17.95 1.14
CA LEU A 213 -5.41 -18.60 2.14
C LEU A 213 -6.08 -19.72 2.93
N ASN A 214 -7.36 -19.94 2.76
CA ASN A 214 -8.06 -21.12 3.29
C ASN A 214 -7.86 -22.35 2.36
N GLU A 215 -6.60 -22.70 2.07
CA GLU A 215 -6.24 -23.84 1.21
C GLU A 215 -6.82 -25.17 1.71
N GLU A 216 -7.04 -25.33 3.02
CA GLU A 216 -7.63 -26.52 3.59
C GLU A 216 -9.11 -26.72 3.19
N LYS A 217 -9.86 -25.63 2.95
CA LYS A 217 -11.25 -25.71 2.46
C LYS A 217 -11.37 -25.89 0.96
N ASN A 218 -10.31 -25.59 0.19
CA ASN A 218 -10.30 -25.72 -1.26
C ASN A 218 -10.06 -27.17 -1.74
N LYS A 219 -9.54 -28.06 -0.89
CA LYS A 219 -9.38 -29.49 -1.20
C LYS A 219 -10.72 -30.24 -1.31
N GLU A 220 -11.81 -29.68 -0.77
CA GLU A 220 -13.14 -30.31 -0.78
C GLU A 220 -14.08 -29.84 -1.92
N GLY A 221 -13.55 -29.20 -2.98
CA GLY A 221 -14.34 -28.92 -4.20
C GLY A 221 -15.47 -27.90 -4.05
N ARG A 222 -15.56 -27.18 -2.95
CA ARG A 222 -16.57 -26.14 -2.72
C ARG A 222 -16.02 -24.74 -3.05
N GLY A 223 -16.21 -24.31 -4.30
CA GLY A 223 -16.40 -22.93 -4.71
C GLY A 223 -15.48 -21.86 -4.13
N GLY A 224 -14.16 -22.07 -4.07
CA GLY A 224 -13.22 -20.97 -3.80
C GLY A 224 -13.26 -19.96 -4.94
N ASP A 225 -13.25 -18.66 -4.61
CA ASP A 225 -13.24 -17.57 -5.60
C ASP A 225 -11.97 -17.70 -6.47
N LYS A 226 -12.15 -18.24 -7.70
CA LYS A 226 -11.04 -18.53 -8.63
C LYS A 226 -10.16 -17.29 -8.89
N GLY A 227 -10.74 -16.09 -8.79
CA GLY A 227 -10.03 -14.83 -8.97
C GLY A 227 -9.01 -14.53 -7.87
N ALA A 228 -9.29 -14.91 -6.62
CA ALA A 228 -8.36 -14.68 -5.50
C ALA A 228 -7.16 -15.65 -5.51
N LEU A 229 -7.28 -16.82 -6.16
CA LEU A 229 -6.18 -17.76 -6.33
C LEU A 229 -5.14 -17.30 -7.35
N ILE A 230 -5.53 -16.45 -8.30
CA ILE A 230 -4.68 -16.02 -9.42
C ILE A 230 -3.41 -15.31 -8.93
N ILE A 231 -3.51 -14.48 -7.89
CA ILE A 231 -2.36 -13.75 -7.37
C ILE A 231 -1.25 -14.69 -6.82
N TYR A 232 -1.63 -15.89 -6.37
CA TYR A 232 -0.73 -16.89 -5.77
C TYR A 232 -0.34 -18.02 -6.70
N SER A 233 -0.93 -18.10 -7.89
CA SER A 233 -0.71 -19.18 -8.87
C SER A 233 0.32 -18.77 -9.90
N GLU A 234 1.12 -19.74 -10.36
CA GLU A 234 1.93 -19.56 -11.55
C GLU A 234 1.04 -19.42 -12.78
N ARG A 235 1.40 -18.49 -13.67
CA ARG A 235 0.63 -18.18 -14.87
C ARG A 235 1.55 -18.12 -16.08
N ASP A 236 1.24 -18.90 -17.11
CA ASP A 236 1.98 -18.91 -18.37
C ASP A 236 1.90 -17.56 -19.06
N GLU A 237 0.73 -16.91 -19.03
CA GLU A 237 0.50 -15.55 -19.53
C GLU A 237 1.31 -14.47 -18.78
N PHE A 238 1.86 -14.80 -17.60
CA PHE A 238 2.73 -13.96 -16.78
C PHE A 238 4.18 -14.49 -16.72
N GLY A 239 4.60 -15.26 -17.74
CA GLY A 239 5.94 -15.85 -17.85
C GLY A 239 6.20 -16.89 -16.77
N SER A 240 5.23 -17.74 -16.47
CA SER A 240 5.28 -18.81 -15.44
C SER A 240 5.70 -18.31 -14.05
N ARG A 241 5.37 -17.07 -13.73
CA ARG A 241 5.63 -16.42 -12.42
C ARG A 241 4.35 -16.30 -11.60
N LYS A 242 4.51 -16.20 -10.29
CA LYS A 242 3.42 -15.85 -9.37
C LYS A 242 3.36 -14.32 -9.23
N PRO A 243 2.20 -13.69 -9.48
CA PRO A 243 2.06 -12.25 -9.31
C PRO A 243 2.50 -11.74 -7.94
N ILE A 244 2.18 -12.49 -6.86
CA ILE A 244 2.56 -12.12 -5.49
C ILE A 244 4.08 -12.05 -5.31
N ASP A 245 4.86 -12.93 -5.94
CA ASP A 245 6.32 -12.95 -5.79
C ASP A 245 6.96 -11.74 -6.48
N VAL A 246 6.41 -11.33 -7.64
CA VAL A 246 6.85 -10.12 -8.33
C VAL A 246 6.55 -8.88 -7.49
N ILE A 247 5.34 -8.79 -6.92
CA ILE A 247 4.95 -7.68 -6.04
C ILE A 247 5.85 -7.65 -4.79
N ALA A 248 6.06 -8.80 -4.14
CA ALA A 248 6.88 -8.90 -2.93
C ALA A 248 8.32 -8.45 -3.13
N LYS A 249 8.90 -8.70 -4.31
CA LYS A 249 10.26 -8.24 -4.66
C LYS A 249 10.37 -6.73 -4.77
N THR A 250 9.27 -5.99 -4.94
CA THR A 250 9.27 -4.52 -4.97
C THR A 250 9.38 -3.87 -3.60
N ASN A 251 9.31 -4.64 -2.49
CA ASN A 251 9.27 -4.15 -1.11
C ASN A 251 8.26 -3.01 -0.93
N PRO A 252 6.97 -3.20 -1.22
CA PRO A 252 6.01 -2.12 -1.25
C PRO A 252 5.73 -1.56 0.15
N ILE A 253 5.30 -0.30 0.22
CA ILE A 253 4.75 0.29 1.43
C ILE A 253 3.24 0.06 1.40
N LEU A 254 2.68 -0.50 2.48
CA LEU A 254 1.25 -0.70 2.60
C LEU A 254 0.58 0.53 3.20
N ILE A 255 -0.49 0.98 2.57
CA ILE A 255 -1.41 1.99 3.08
C ILE A 255 -2.74 1.30 3.30
N LEU A 256 -3.18 1.24 4.56
CA LEU A 256 -4.42 0.62 4.95
C LEU A 256 -5.47 1.71 5.22
N ASP A 257 -6.51 1.72 4.43
CA ASP A 257 -7.66 2.61 4.62
C ASP A 257 -8.74 1.86 5.41
N GLU A 258 -9.13 2.38 6.58
CA GLU A 258 -10.05 1.77 7.52
C GLU A 258 -9.61 0.35 7.98
N PRO A 259 -8.41 0.22 8.60
CA PRO A 259 -7.78 -1.07 8.95
C PRO A 259 -8.63 -1.93 9.89
N GLN A 260 -9.53 -1.35 10.69
CA GLN A 260 -10.43 -2.10 11.58
C GLN A 260 -11.37 -3.06 10.82
N LYS A 261 -11.57 -2.85 9.52
CA LYS A 261 -12.32 -3.76 8.63
C LYS A 261 -11.45 -4.84 7.99
N LEU A 262 -10.12 -4.78 8.22
CA LEU A 262 -9.10 -5.64 7.64
C LEU A 262 -8.45 -6.60 8.66
N ASN A 263 -8.94 -6.63 9.90
CA ASN A 263 -8.30 -7.33 11.04
C ASN A 263 -8.47 -8.85 11.06
N GLY A 264 -9.06 -9.46 10.03
CA GLY A 264 -9.17 -10.93 9.97
C GLY A 264 -7.80 -11.61 9.90
N PRO A 265 -7.57 -12.72 10.65
CA PRO A 265 -6.25 -13.40 10.67
C PRO A 265 -5.76 -13.83 9.28
N ALA A 266 -6.67 -14.23 8.39
CA ALA A 266 -6.35 -14.58 7.02
C ALA A 266 -5.84 -13.35 6.23
N THR A 267 -6.48 -12.19 6.43
CA THR A 267 -6.06 -10.92 5.79
C THR A 267 -4.69 -10.49 6.28
N GLN A 268 -4.45 -10.54 7.59
CA GLN A 268 -3.17 -10.18 8.19
C GLN A 268 -2.03 -11.09 7.67
N LYS A 269 -2.27 -12.40 7.58
CA LYS A 269 -1.32 -13.35 7.00
C LYS A 269 -1.07 -13.09 5.51
N ALA A 270 -2.13 -12.74 4.77
CA ALA A 270 -2.04 -12.44 3.34
C ALA A 270 -1.26 -11.15 3.08
N MET A 271 -1.44 -10.11 3.89
CA MET A 271 -0.69 -8.86 3.77
C MET A 271 0.83 -9.06 3.96
N LYS A 272 1.24 -9.96 4.84
CA LYS A 272 2.66 -10.31 5.02
C LYS A 272 3.31 -10.90 3.77
N ARG A 273 2.52 -11.54 2.89
CA ARG A 273 3.02 -12.11 1.63
C ARG A 273 3.43 -11.05 0.60
N PHE A 274 2.95 -9.81 0.72
CA PHE A 274 3.44 -8.70 -0.09
C PHE A 274 4.86 -8.28 0.27
N ASN A 275 5.46 -8.82 1.35
CA ASN A 275 6.77 -8.46 1.88
C ASN A 275 6.91 -6.93 2.06
N PRO A 276 6.02 -6.31 2.82
CA PRO A 276 6.00 -4.86 2.91
C PRO A 276 7.22 -4.30 3.65
N LEU A 277 7.66 -3.13 3.21
CA LEU A 277 8.73 -2.37 3.89
C LEU A 277 8.25 -1.91 5.28
N PHE A 278 7.07 -1.32 5.33
CA PHE A 278 6.30 -0.96 6.52
C PHE A 278 4.84 -0.71 6.13
N SER A 279 3.99 -0.48 7.14
CA SER A 279 2.58 -0.11 6.90
C SER A 279 2.19 1.19 7.60
N VAL A 280 1.23 1.90 7.00
CA VAL A 280 0.58 3.06 7.59
C VAL A 280 -0.93 2.86 7.56
N ASN A 281 -1.56 2.95 8.71
CA ASN A 281 -2.97 2.72 8.93
C ASN A 281 -3.70 4.05 9.08
N TYR A 282 -4.64 4.34 8.23
CA TYR A 282 -5.45 5.55 8.27
C TYR A 282 -6.88 5.24 8.69
N SER A 283 -7.30 5.75 9.81
CA SER A 283 -8.64 5.51 10.37
C SER A 283 -9.15 6.72 11.17
N ALA A 284 -10.45 6.79 11.38
CA ALA A 284 -11.03 7.65 12.40
C ALA A 284 -11.00 6.99 13.78
N THR A 285 -10.90 5.66 13.83
CA THR A 285 -10.83 4.89 15.08
C THR A 285 -9.99 3.64 14.87
N HIS A 286 -9.01 3.42 15.74
CA HIS A 286 -8.18 2.22 15.71
C HIS A 286 -8.69 1.19 16.72
N LYS A 287 -8.85 -0.07 16.29
CA LYS A 287 -9.21 -1.20 17.16
C LYS A 287 -7.99 -1.98 17.68
N GLN A 288 -6.92 -1.97 16.90
CA GLN A 288 -5.63 -2.52 17.28
C GLN A 288 -4.66 -1.37 17.45
N GLU A 289 -3.88 -1.41 18.51
CA GLU A 289 -2.88 -0.41 18.78
C GLU A 289 -1.60 -0.76 18.03
N HIS A 290 -1.15 0.15 17.19
CA HIS A 290 0.17 0.17 16.60
C HIS A 290 0.94 1.39 17.14
N ASN A 291 2.00 1.80 16.46
CA ASN A 291 2.71 3.01 16.86
C ASN A 291 1.98 4.23 16.29
N GLU A 292 1.06 4.80 17.06
CA GLU A 292 0.33 6.00 16.68
C GLU A 292 1.28 7.20 16.63
N VAL A 293 1.30 7.90 15.50
CA VAL A 293 2.19 9.07 15.29
C VAL A 293 1.44 10.38 15.07
N TYR A 294 0.16 10.32 14.77
CA TYR A 294 -0.68 11.51 14.60
C TYR A 294 -2.13 11.23 15.00
N ARG A 295 -2.76 12.21 15.68
CA ARG A 295 -4.16 12.16 16.10
C ARG A 295 -4.86 13.46 15.77
N LEU A 296 -6.01 13.36 15.13
CA LEU A 296 -7.00 14.42 14.94
C LEU A 296 -8.37 13.78 15.20
N ASP A 297 -8.75 13.76 16.46
CA ASP A 297 -10.01 13.15 16.89
C ASP A 297 -11.25 14.00 16.52
N ALA A 298 -12.44 13.50 16.84
CA ALA A 298 -13.70 14.18 16.53
C ALA A 298 -13.83 15.53 17.24
N ILE A 299 -13.30 15.68 18.44
CA ILE A 299 -13.36 16.91 19.24
C ILE A 299 -12.43 17.95 18.62
N ASP A 300 -11.20 17.56 18.32
CA ASP A 300 -10.21 18.42 17.66
C ASP A 300 -10.68 18.85 16.28
N ALA A 301 -11.21 17.92 15.50
CA ALA A 301 -11.77 18.21 14.18
C ALA A 301 -12.94 19.20 14.25
N TYR A 302 -13.78 19.08 15.27
CA TYR A 302 -14.88 20.03 15.51
C TYR A 302 -14.37 21.41 15.94
N ASN A 303 -13.44 21.47 16.90
CA ASN A 303 -12.85 22.72 17.39
C ASN A 303 -12.14 23.48 16.26
N HIS A 304 -11.50 22.76 15.36
CA HIS A 304 -10.86 23.31 14.15
C HIS A 304 -11.86 23.63 13.02
N LYS A 305 -13.18 23.42 13.23
CA LYS A 305 -14.26 23.65 12.26
C LYS A 305 -14.10 22.86 10.96
N LEU A 306 -13.52 21.67 11.04
CA LEU A 306 -13.28 20.77 9.90
C LEU A 306 -14.48 19.87 9.62
N VAL A 307 -15.27 19.57 10.67
CA VAL A 307 -16.46 18.72 10.60
C VAL A 307 -17.68 19.43 11.19
N LYS A 308 -18.87 18.96 10.82
CA LYS A 308 -20.13 19.48 11.37
C LYS A 308 -20.33 18.95 12.80
N LYS A 309 -20.99 19.75 13.64
CA LYS A 309 -21.45 19.30 14.97
C LYS A 309 -22.45 18.16 14.81
N ILE A 310 -22.22 17.07 15.52
CA ILE A 310 -23.20 16.01 15.69
C ILE A 310 -23.91 16.27 17.02
N GLU A 311 -25.20 16.55 16.96
CA GLU A 311 -26.06 16.71 18.12
C GLU A 311 -27.00 15.50 18.19
N VAL A 312 -26.91 14.75 19.27
CA VAL A 312 -27.83 13.63 19.53
C VAL A 312 -28.89 14.13 20.50
N LYS A 313 -30.14 14.19 20.03
CA LYS A 313 -31.29 14.46 20.91
C LYS A 313 -31.87 13.13 21.35
N GLY A 314 -31.69 12.77 22.60
CA GLY A 314 -32.43 11.68 23.22
C GLY A 314 -33.87 12.11 23.51
N ILE A 315 -34.84 11.34 23.12
CA ILE A 315 -36.24 11.49 23.51
C ILE A 315 -36.53 10.44 24.59
N GLU A 316 -36.71 10.88 25.80
CA GLU A 316 -37.20 10.02 26.88
C GLU A 316 -38.74 10.05 26.88
N VAL A 317 -39.34 8.92 26.58
CA VAL A 317 -40.78 8.78 26.59
C VAL A 317 -41.23 8.36 27.99
N VAL A 318 -41.70 9.32 28.77
CA VAL A 318 -42.24 9.07 30.10
C VAL A 318 -43.72 8.74 29.98
N ASN A 319 -44.14 7.55 30.43
CA ASN A 319 -45.51 7.05 30.47
C ASN A 319 -46.13 6.52 29.14
N LEU A 320 -45.51 5.59 28.50
CA LEU A 320 -46.19 4.75 27.49
C LEU A 320 -46.93 3.59 28.20
N LYS A 321 -48.23 3.70 28.37
CA LYS A 321 -49.12 2.58 28.62
C LYS A 321 -49.55 2.03 27.24
N GLY A 322 -48.86 1.00 26.75
CA GLY A 322 -49.42 0.08 25.75
C GLY A 322 -49.33 0.49 24.27
N ILE A 323 -48.36 1.32 23.86
CA ILE A 323 -48.13 1.59 22.42
C ILE A 323 -46.61 1.51 22.14
N ASP A 324 -46.23 0.69 21.19
CA ASP A 324 -44.85 0.65 20.65
C ASP A 324 -44.60 1.96 19.89
N GLY A 325 -43.64 2.74 20.37
CA GLY A 325 -43.22 3.97 19.72
C GLY A 325 -42.35 3.69 18.50
N TYR A 326 -42.82 4.07 17.33
CA TYR A 326 -42.02 4.10 16.12
C TYR A 326 -41.35 5.47 15.96
N LEU A 327 -40.03 5.50 15.82
CA LEU A 327 -39.26 6.66 15.37
C LEU A 327 -39.11 6.57 13.84
N TYR A 328 -39.61 7.58 13.14
CA TYR A 328 -39.38 7.76 11.71
C TYR A 328 -38.20 8.72 11.49
#